data_a14ab74a2abf33d32a8aed1ce591fd8d
#
_entry.id   a14ab74a2abf33d32a8aed1ce591fd8d
#
_cell.length_a   1.000
_cell.length_b   1.000
_cell.length_c   1.000
_cell.angle_alpha   90.00
_cell.angle_beta   90.00
_cell.angle_gamma   90.00
#
_symmetry.space_group_name_H-M   'P 1'
#
loop_
_entity.id
_entity.type
_entity.pdbx_description
1 polymer ?
#
loop_
_entity_poly.entity_id
_entity_poly.type
_entity_poly.pdbx_seq_one_letter_code
_entity_poly.pdbx_strand_id
1 'polypeptide(L)'
;MTTQYGFFIDSSRCTGCKTCELACKDYKDLTPDVSFRRIYEYAGGDWQEDNGVWHQNVFAYYLSISCNHCEDPACTKVCPSGAMHKRDDGFVVVXCEDPACTKVCPSGAMHKRDDGFVVVNEEVCIGCRYCHMACPYGAPQYNAAKGHMTKCDGCYDRVAEGKKPICVESCPLRALDFGPIDELRKKHGELAAVAPLPRAHFTKPNIVIKPNANSRPTGDTTGYLANPKEV
;
A
#
# COMPACT_ATOMS: atom_id res chain seq x y z
N MET A 1 -0.33 -17.57 -17.83
CA MET A 1 -1.14 -16.78 -16.88
C MET A 1 -0.19 -15.94 -16.05
N THR A 2 -0.45 -14.65 -15.99
CA THR A 2 0.37 -13.72 -15.21
C THR A 2 0.10 -13.92 -13.72
N THR A 3 1.15 -13.98 -12.91
CA THR A 3 1.03 -14.18 -11.46
C THR A 3 0.73 -12.85 -10.78
N GLN A 4 -0.44 -12.73 -10.14
CA GLN A 4 -0.76 -11.55 -9.32
C GLN A 4 -0.15 -11.76 -7.93
N TYR A 5 0.76 -10.89 -7.55
CA TYR A 5 1.36 -10.87 -6.21
C TYR A 5 0.54 -10.02 -5.24
N GLY A 6 0.64 -10.35 -3.97
CA GLY A 6 -0.04 -9.60 -2.91
C GLY A 6 0.67 -9.71 -1.57
N PHE A 7 0.15 -9.00 -0.58
CA PHE A 7 0.70 -8.99 0.78
C PHE A 7 -0.25 -9.69 1.75
N PHE A 8 0.33 -10.35 2.73
CA PHE A 8 -0.39 -10.87 3.90
C PHE A 8 0.03 -10.07 5.13
N ILE A 9 -0.93 -9.74 5.98
CA ILE A 9 -0.72 -8.98 7.21
C ILE A 9 -1.41 -9.71 8.37
N ASP A 10 -0.62 -10.14 9.35
CA ASP A 10 -1.14 -10.71 10.60
C ASP A 10 -1.21 -9.60 11.65
N SER A 11 -2.40 -9.01 11.80
CA SER A 11 -2.63 -7.94 12.76
C SER A 11 -2.55 -8.43 14.20
N SER A 12 -2.72 -9.74 14.42
CA SER A 12 -2.58 -10.32 15.78
C SER A 12 -1.13 -10.34 16.25
N ARG A 13 -0.18 -10.25 15.31
CA ARG A 13 1.26 -10.22 15.61
C ARG A 13 1.86 -8.82 15.52
N CYS A 14 1.22 -7.93 14.77
CA CYS A 14 1.77 -6.59 14.53
C CYS A 14 1.66 -5.74 15.80
N THR A 15 2.78 -5.20 16.27
CA THR A 15 2.85 -4.34 17.47
C THR A 15 3.08 -2.87 17.13
N GLY A 16 3.02 -2.49 15.84
CA GLY A 16 3.21 -1.11 15.45
C GLY A 16 4.66 -0.61 15.50
N CYS A 17 5.63 -1.51 15.56
CA CYS A 17 7.06 -1.16 15.81
C CYS A 17 7.74 -0.35 14.69
N LYS A 18 7.09 -0.18 13.53
CA LYS A 18 7.57 0.61 12.37
C LYS A 18 8.85 0.11 11.71
N THR A 19 9.44 -1.03 12.12
CA THR A 19 10.65 -1.56 11.49
C THR A 19 10.48 -1.74 9.97
N CYS A 20 9.32 -2.24 9.54
CA CYS A 20 9.04 -2.44 8.10
C CYS A 20 8.94 -1.11 7.33
N GLU A 21 8.47 -0.06 7.97
CA GLU A 21 8.43 1.29 7.40
C GLU A 21 9.85 1.85 7.24
N LEU A 22 10.64 1.80 8.32
CA LEU A 22 12.01 2.30 8.31
C LEU A 22 12.88 1.56 7.29
N ALA A 23 12.78 0.22 7.25
CA ALA A 23 13.53 -0.58 6.28
C ALA A 23 13.13 -0.23 4.84
N CYS A 24 11.86 0.08 4.60
CA CYS A 24 11.40 0.50 3.28
C CYS A 24 11.94 1.89 2.92
N LYS A 25 11.95 2.82 3.87
CA LYS A 25 12.48 4.17 3.67
C LYS A 25 13.98 4.10 3.33
N ASP A 26 14.72 3.33 4.09
CA ASP A 26 16.17 3.17 3.90
C ASP A 26 16.47 2.53 2.54
N TYR A 27 15.82 1.40 2.24
CA TYR A 27 16.07 0.66 0.99
C TYR A 27 15.71 1.45 -0.27
N LYS A 28 14.64 2.25 -0.21
CA LYS A 28 14.14 3.02 -1.37
C LYS A 28 14.64 4.47 -1.37
N ASP A 29 15.52 4.84 -0.45
CA ASP A 29 16.08 6.19 -0.32
C ASP A 29 14.98 7.25 -0.32
N LEU A 30 13.99 7.07 0.57
CA LEU A 30 12.83 7.96 0.62
C LEU A 30 13.09 9.16 1.52
N THR A 31 12.60 10.32 1.10
CA THR A 31 12.65 11.53 1.93
C THR A 31 11.79 11.36 3.19
N PRO A 32 12.05 12.13 4.25
CA PRO A 32 11.29 11.99 5.51
C PRO A 32 9.78 12.09 5.35
N ASP A 33 9.32 12.88 4.39
CA ASP A 33 7.89 13.14 4.13
C ASP A 33 7.20 12.05 3.29
N VAL A 34 7.96 11.07 2.75
CA VAL A 34 7.40 10.02 1.89
C VAL A 34 7.53 8.66 2.59
N SER A 35 6.42 7.93 2.75
CA SER A 35 6.40 6.59 3.33
C SER A 35 5.60 5.64 2.44
N PHE A 36 6.28 4.70 1.78
CA PHE A 36 5.60 3.70 0.94
C PHE A 36 4.85 2.66 1.78
N ARG A 37 5.34 2.37 2.99
CA ARG A 37 4.66 1.50 3.95
C ARG A 37 4.43 2.29 5.23
N ARG A 38 3.21 2.22 5.75
CA ARG A 38 2.80 2.98 6.93
C ARG A 38 2.09 2.07 7.90
N ILE A 39 2.16 2.41 9.19
CA ILE A 39 1.50 1.64 10.24
C ILE A 39 0.27 2.43 10.70
N TYR A 40 -0.89 1.89 10.42
CA TYR A 40 -2.18 2.43 10.91
C TYR A 40 -2.41 1.90 12.31
N GLU A 41 -2.70 2.78 13.25
CA GLU A 41 -3.13 2.43 14.60
C GLU A 41 -4.61 2.76 14.73
N TYR A 42 -5.44 1.74 14.94
CA TYR A 42 -6.87 1.92 15.16
C TYR A 42 -7.17 1.61 16.60
N ALA A 43 -7.75 2.56 17.33
CA ALA A 43 -7.98 2.47 18.77
C ALA A 43 -9.35 3.03 19.11
N GLY A 44 -9.86 2.63 20.26
CA GLY A 44 -11.16 3.12 20.75
C GLY A 44 -11.47 2.60 22.14
N GLY A 45 -12.69 2.91 22.58
CA GLY A 45 -13.15 2.55 23.88
C GLY A 45 -12.78 3.58 24.95
N ASP A 46 -13.28 3.38 26.15
CA ASP A 46 -13.09 4.29 27.28
C ASP A 46 -13.30 3.52 28.60
N TRP A 47 -13.25 4.26 29.67
CA TRP A 47 -13.61 3.77 31.02
C TRP A 47 -15.07 4.04 31.27
N GLN A 48 -15.77 3.04 31.81
CA GLN A 48 -17.20 3.11 32.13
C GLN A 48 -17.39 2.79 33.59
N GLU A 49 -18.20 3.60 34.28
CA GLU A 49 -18.54 3.37 35.68
C GLU A 49 -19.89 2.64 35.80
N ASP A 50 -19.89 1.57 36.56
CA ASP A 50 -21.12 0.85 36.88
C ASP A 50 -21.12 0.57 38.38
N ASN A 51 -22.06 1.19 39.11
CA ASN A 51 -22.26 1.04 40.55
C ASN A 51 -20.98 1.29 41.37
N GLY A 52 -20.19 2.33 40.97
CA GLY A 52 -18.96 2.68 41.68
C GLY A 52 -17.75 1.83 41.30
N VAL A 53 -17.89 0.91 40.34
CA VAL A 53 -16.80 0.09 39.83
C VAL A 53 -16.45 0.53 38.40
N TRP A 54 -15.17 0.73 38.13
CA TRP A 54 -14.71 1.15 36.83
C TRP A 54 -14.31 -0.07 35.98
N HIS A 55 -14.87 -0.15 34.80
CA HIS A 55 -14.57 -1.16 33.78
C HIS A 55 -14.01 -0.49 32.52
N GLN A 56 -13.05 -1.12 31.87
CA GLN A 56 -12.51 -0.58 30.64
C GLN A 56 -12.91 -1.46 29.44
N ASN A 57 -13.22 -0.84 28.33
CA ASN A 57 -13.47 -1.52 27.05
C ASN A 57 -12.48 -1.05 25.96
N VAL A 58 -11.34 -0.52 26.38
CA VAL A 58 -10.30 0.01 25.48
C VAL A 58 -9.77 -1.09 24.56
N PHE A 59 -9.57 -0.75 23.29
CA PHE A 59 -8.98 -1.65 22.32
C PHE A 59 -8.03 -0.89 21.38
N ALA A 60 -7.05 -1.58 20.86
CA ALA A 60 -6.16 -1.06 19.83
C ALA A 60 -5.58 -2.21 19.01
N TYR A 61 -5.26 -1.92 17.75
CA TYR A 61 -4.52 -2.84 16.89
C TYR A 61 -3.84 -2.08 15.76
N TYR A 62 -2.90 -2.76 15.10
CA TYR A 62 -2.05 -2.16 14.09
C TYR A 62 -2.20 -2.87 12.75
N LEU A 63 -2.13 -2.09 11.66
CA LEU A 63 -2.13 -2.59 10.30
C LEU A 63 -0.96 -1.98 9.54
N SER A 64 -0.09 -2.81 9.00
CA SER A 64 1.04 -2.37 8.20
C SER A 64 0.62 -2.35 6.72
N ILE A 65 0.32 -1.18 6.19
CA ILE A 65 -0.26 -1.01 4.86
C ILE A 65 0.73 -0.31 3.91
N SER A 66 0.79 -0.78 2.69
CA SER A 66 1.50 -0.15 1.56
C SER A 66 0.58 -0.12 0.36
N CYS A 67 1.11 0.07 -0.83
CA CYS A 67 0.31 -0.11 -2.05
C CYS A 67 -0.19 -1.56 -2.11
N ASN A 68 -1.47 -1.75 -2.28
CA ASN A 68 -2.11 -3.07 -2.34
C ASN A 68 -2.12 -3.66 -3.75
N HIS A 69 -1.53 -2.97 -4.74
CA HIS A 69 -1.46 -3.40 -6.14
C HIS A 69 -2.81 -3.98 -6.62
N CYS A 70 -3.87 -3.22 -6.39
CA CYS A 70 -5.27 -3.60 -6.54
C CYS A 70 -5.57 -4.26 -7.88
N GLU A 71 -6.57 -5.16 -7.93
CA GLU A 71 -7.06 -5.74 -9.17
C GLU A 71 -7.70 -4.65 -10.04
N ASP A 72 -8.44 -3.75 -9.41
CA ASP A 72 -9.10 -2.63 -10.09
C ASP A 72 -8.56 -1.29 -9.54
N PRO A 73 -7.35 -0.87 -9.97
CA PRO A 73 -6.66 0.26 -9.33
C PRO A 73 -7.24 1.62 -9.75
N ALA A 74 -7.88 2.31 -8.81
CA ALA A 74 -8.45 3.66 -9.07
C ALA A 74 -7.37 4.65 -9.50
N CYS A 75 -6.14 4.52 -8.99
CA CYS A 75 -5.04 5.45 -9.28
C CYS A 75 -4.60 5.44 -10.76
N THR A 76 -4.72 4.29 -11.45
CA THR A 76 -4.37 4.23 -12.87
C THR A 76 -5.44 4.89 -13.73
N LYS A 77 -6.70 4.76 -13.33
CA LYS A 77 -7.85 5.30 -14.10
C LYS A 77 -7.86 6.83 -14.17
N VAL A 78 -7.26 7.51 -13.19
CA VAL A 78 -7.32 8.96 -13.09
C VAL A 78 -6.02 9.64 -13.52
N CYS A 79 -5.01 8.90 -13.92
CA CYS A 79 -3.73 9.49 -14.32
C CYS A 79 -3.85 10.11 -15.72
N PRO A 80 -3.74 11.45 -15.84
CA PRO A 80 -3.94 12.10 -17.13
C PRO A 80 -2.82 11.83 -18.13
N SER A 81 -1.61 11.52 -17.65
CA SER A 81 -0.48 11.18 -18.50
C SER A 81 -0.37 9.67 -18.78
N GLY A 82 -1.19 8.84 -18.11
CA GLY A 82 -1.09 7.39 -18.21
C GLY A 82 0.15 6.79 -17.56
N ALA A 83 0.92 7.60 -16.83
CA ALA A 83 2.16 7.13 -16.19
C ALA A 83 1.90 6.07 -15.11
N MET A 84 0.71 6.04 -14.53
CA MET A 84 0.31 5.06 -13.52
C MET A 84 -0.46 3.93 -14.20
N HIS A 85 0.06 2.70 -14.14
CA HIS A 85 -0.58 1.56 -14.79
C HIS A 85 -0.33 0.26 -14.00
N LYS A 86 -1.06 -0.79 -14.35
CA LYS A 86 -0.89 -2.13 -13.79
C LYS A 86 -0.09 -2.98 -14.78
N ARG A 87 1.01 -3.57 -14.31
CA ARG A 87 1.86 -4.47 -15.11
C ARG A 87 1.24 -5.86 -15.21
N ASP A 88 1.70 -6.64 -16.18
CA ASP A 88 1.24 -8.02 -16.37
C ASP A 88 1.57 -8.93 -15.19
N ASP A 89 2.64 -8.61 -14.43
CA ASP A 89 2.99 -9.36 -13.21
C ASP A 89 2.12 -8.94 -12.01
N GLY A 90 1.16 -8.04 -12.21
CA GLY A 90 0.17 -7.64 -11.21
C GLY A 90 0.54 -6.43 -10.37
N PHE A 91 1.77 -5.91 -10.48
CA PHE A 91 2.14 -4.70 -9.74
C PHE A 91 1.55 -3.45 -10.39
N VAL A 92 1.09 -2.52 -9.56
CA VAL A 92 0.73 -1.16 -10.00
C VAL A 92 1.97 -0.29 -9.84
N VAL A 93 2.46 0.24 -10.95
CA VAL A 93 3.71 1.01 -11.01
C VAL A 93 3.49 2.35 -11.72
N VAL A 94 4.45 3.18 -11.64
CA VAL A 94 4.53 4.40 -12.46
C VAL A 94 5.50 4.12 -13.59
N UNK A 95 5.01 3.83 -14.75
CA UNK A 95 5.74 3.62 -15.83
C UNK A 95 4.84 3.28 -16.88
N CYS A 96 5.17 3.46 -17.83
CA CYS A 96 4.21 3.27 -18.93
C CYS A 96 4.70 2.15 -19.87
N GLU A 97 3.99 1.04 -19.96
CA GLU A 97 4.44 -0.12 -20.75
C GLU A 97 3.97 -0.11 -22.20
N ASP A 98 2.85 0.53 -22.50
CA ASP A 98 2.39 0.67 -23.89
C ASP A 98 2.02 2.13 -24.13
N PRO A 99 2.92 2.87 -24.79
CA PRO A 99 2.82 4.31 -24.75
C PRO A 99 1.92 4.93 -25.82
N ALA A 100 0.62 4.89 -25.62
CA ALA A 100 -0.21 5.89 -26.29
C ALA A 100 0.30 7.30 -25.95
N CYS A 101 0.82 7.49 -24.76
CA CYS A 101 1.44 8.74 -24.31
C CYS A 101 2.74 9.10 -25.04
N THR A 102 3.53 8.10 -25.49
CA THR A 102 4.73 8.41 -26.30
C THR A 102 4.34 8.91 -27.68
N LYS A 103 3.20 8.46 -28.18
CA LYS A 103 2.69 8.88 -29.50
C LYS A 103 2.14 10.31 -29.48
N VAL A 104 1.73 10.79 -28.28
CA VAL A 104 1.16 12.13 -28.13
C VAL A 104 2.07 13.06 -27.31
N CYS A 105 3.22 12.58 -26.87
CA CYS A 105 4.14 13.40 -26.07
C CYS A 105 4.91 14.37 -26.97
N PRO A 106 4.65 15.67 -26.88
CA PRO A 106 5.31 16.64 -27.78
C PRO A 106 6.81 16.80 -27.49
N SER A 107 7.28 16.41 -26.29
CA SER A 107 8.69 16.51 -25.92
C SER A 107 9.48 15.21 -26.18
N GLY A 108 8.80 14.10 -26.53
CA GLY A 108 9.44 12.80 -26.70
C GLY A 108 10.08 12.23 -25.43
N ALA A 109 9.72 12.76 -24.26
CA ALA A 109 10.33 12.40 -22.97
C ALA A 109 10.01 10.96 -22.54
N MET A 110 8.93 10.39 -23.06
CA MET A 110 8.56 9.00 -22.77
C MET A 110 9.12 8.10 -23.87
N HIS A 111 9.87 7.07 -23.49
CA HIS A 111 10.44 6.15 -24.45
C HIS A 111 10.49 4.72 -23.90
N LYS A 112 10.42 3.77 -24.80
CA LYS A 112 10.55 2.35 -24.46
C LYS A 112 12.02 1.96 -24.62
N ARG A 113 12.55 1.35 -23.56
CA ARG A 113 13.93 0.86 -23.53
C ARG A 113 14.02 -0.49 -24.25
N ASP A 114 15.24 -0.85 -24.64
CA ASP A 114 15.50 -2.13 -25.32
C ASP A 114 15.19 -3.35 -24.45
N ASP A 115 15.18 -3.17 -23.13
CA ASP A 115 14.83 -4.22 -22.16
C ASP A 115 13.31 -4.36 -21.95
N GLY A 116 12.51 -3.59 -22.70
CA GLY A 116 11.05 -3.66 -22.65
C GLY A 116 10.39 -2.74 -21.63
N PHE A 117 11.16 -2.21 -20.68
CA PHE A 117 10.60 -1.29 -19.70
C PHE A 117 10.35 0.09 -20.30
N VAL A 118 9.18 0.64 -20.06
CA VAL A 118 8.91 2.03 -20.37
C VAL A 118 9.31 2.85 -19.15
N VAL A 119 10.21 3.80 -19.35
CA VAL A 119 10.64 4.71 -18.30
C VAL A 119 9.94 6.04 -18.46
N VAL A 120 9.49 6.57 -17.33
CA VAL A 120 8.94 7.92 -17.25
C VAL A 120 10.11 8.82 -16.89
N ASN A 121 10.42 9.74 -17.74
CA ASN A 121 11.28 10.83 -17.35
C ASN A 121 10.55 11.58 -16.23
N GLU A 122 11.20 11.70 -15.09
CA GLU A 122 10.62 12.34 -13.91
C GLU A 122 10.12 13.75 -14.21
N GLU A 123 10.72 14.39 -15.22
CA GLU A 123 10.32 15.73 -15.68
C GLU A 123 8.94 15.76 -16.34
N VAL A 124 8.42 14.60 -16.79
CA VAL A 124 7.10 14.53 -17.45
C VAL A 124 5.95 14.41 -16.46
N CYS A 125 6.21 13.88 -15.26
CA CYS A 125 5.19 13.82 -14.23
C CYS A 125 4.92 15.22 -13.69
N ILE A 126 3.72 15.73 -13.95
CA ILE A 126 3.35 17.10 -13.57
C ILE A 126 2.95 17.24 -12.09
N GLY A 127 3.05 16.17 -11.32
CA GLY A 127 2.76 16.20 -9.88
C GLY A 127 1.30 16.54 -9.54
N CYS A 128 0.36 16.30 -10.43
CA CYS A 128 -1.03 16.73 -10.29
C CYS A 128 -1.78 16.12 -9.12
N ARG A 129 -1.24 15.05 -8.51
CA ARG A 129 -1.77 14.36 -7.33
C ARG A 129 -3.13 13.68 -7.52
N TYR A 130 -3.67 13.61 -8.73
CA TYR A 130 -4.95 12.92 -8.97
C TYR A 130 -4.90 11.47 -8.51
N CYS A 131 -3.79 10.76 -8.76
CA CYS A 131 -3.61 9.38 -8.31
C CYS A 131 -3.62 9.23 -6.78
N HIS A 132 -3.12 10.23 -6.06
CA HIS A 132 -3.19 10.28 -4.59
C HIS A 132 -4.64 10.43 -4.13
N MET A 133 -5.36 11.39 -4.71
CA MET A 133 -6.76 11.66 -4.34
C MET A 133 -7.68 10.48 -4.66
N ALA A 134 -7.40 9.74 -5.75
CA ALA A 134 -8.22 8.61 -6.16
C ALA A 134 -7.94 7.34 -5.36
N CYS A 135 -6.76 7.21 -4.75
CA CYS A 135 -6.37 6.00 -4.04
C CYS A 135 -6.95 6.00 -2.61
N PRO A 136 -7.87 5.10 -2.28
CA PRO A 136 -8.46 5.10 -0.93
C PRO A 136 -7.49 4.69 0.19
N TYR A 137 -6.28 4.27 -0.18
CA TYR A 137 -5.21 3.90 0.76
C TYR A 137 -4.11 4.97 0.85
N GLY A 138 -4.22 6.06 0.09
CA GLY A 138 -3.20 7.09 0.04
C GLY A 138 -1.82 6.62 -0.43
N ALA A 139 -1.76 5.53 -1.21
CA ALA A 139 -0.48 4.90 -1.56
C ALA A 139 0.43 5.77 -2.44
N PRO A 140 -0.07 6.45 -3.49
CA PRO A 140 0.76 7.39 -4.23
C PRO A 140 1.00 8.65 -3.40
N GLN A 141 2.25 9.06 -3.25
CA GLN A 141 2.64 10.24 -2.47
C GLN A 141 3.46 11.18 -3.34
N TYR A 142 3.33 12.47 -3.10
CA TYR A 142 4.09 13.50 -3.79
C TYR A 142 5.45 13.65 -3.10
N ASN A 143 6.51 13.52 -3.88
CA ASN A 143 7.87 13.76 -3.40
C ASN A 143 8.25 15.19 -3.75
N ALA A 144 8.28 16.06 -2.75
CA ALA A 144 8.53 17.50 -2.94
C ALA A 144 9.95 17.75 -3.46
N ALA A 145 10.92 16.95 -3.04
CA ALA A 145 12.31 17.10 -3.48
C ALA A 145 12.48 16.75 -4.96
N LYS A 146 11.67 15.81 -5.45
CA LYS A 146 11.72 15.34 -6.86
C LYS A 146 10.70 16.00 -7.77
N GLY A 147 9.68 16.63 -7.21
CA GLY A 147 8.64 17.30 -8.00
C GLY A 147 7.61 16.38 -8.65
N HIS A 148 7.61 15.09 -8.32
CA HIS A 148 6.70 14.13 -8.95
C HIS A 148 6.10 13.14 -7.93
N MET A 149 5.11 12.35 -8.41
CA MET A 149 4.48 11.32 -7.58
C MET A 149 5.35 10.08 -7.47
N THR A 150 5.35 9.46 -6.30
CA THR A 150 6.06 8.19 -6.02
C THR A 150 5.12 7.23 -5.27
N LYS A 151 5.39 5.93 -5.30
CA LYS A 151 4.66 4.94 -4.51
C LYS A 151 5.42 3.61 -4.41
N CYS A 152 4.96 2.73 -3.52
CA CYS A 152 5.46 1.36 -3.41
C CYS A 152 5.37 0.62 -4.75
N ASP A 153 6.48 0.03 -5.16
CA ASP A 153 6.61 -0.75 -6.39
C ASP A 153 6.58 -2.27 -6.14
N GLY A 154 6.31 -2.69 -4.88
CA GLY A 154 6.32 -4.09 -4.49
C GLY A 154 7.72 -4.69 -4.37
N CYS A 155 8.75 -3.87 -4.47
CA CYS A 155 10.15 -4.30 -4.57
C CYS A 155 10.34 -5.34 -5.70
N TYR A 156 9.76 -5.06 -6.88
CA TYR A 156 9.79 -6.01 -8.00
C TYR A 156 11.22 -6.42 -8.37
N ASP A 157 12.20 -5.55 -8.17
CA ASP A 157 13.63 -5.82 -8.35
C ASP A 157 14.08 -7.00 -7.47
N ARG A 158 13.75 -6.94 -6.17
CA ARG A 158 14.06 -8.04 -5.23
C ARG A 158 13.28 -9.31 -5.55
N VAL A 159 12.00 -9.14 -5.93
CA VAL A 159 11.13 -10.28 -6.27
C VAL A 159 11.68 -11.01 -7.51
N ALA A 160 12.20 -10.27 -8.50
CA ALA A 160 12.84 -10.86 -9.68
C ALA A 160 14.09 -11.69 -9.31
N GLU A 161 14.77 -11.34 -8.21
CA GLU A 161 15.91 -12.11 -7.66
C GLU A 161 15.47 -13.26 -6.75
N GLY A 162 14.19 -13.53 -6.62
CA GLY A 162 13.65 -14.56 -5.73
C GLY A 162 13.61 -14.18 -4.25
N LYS A 163 13.81 -12.91 -3.93
CA LYS A 163 13.77 -12.39 -2.56
C LYS A 163 12.40 -11.80 -2.26
N LYS A 164 12.04 -11.70 -0.98
CA LYS A 164 10.81 -11.01 -0.58
C LYS A 164 11.04 -9.48 -0.52
N PRO A 165 9.96 -8.69 -0.58
CA PRO A 165 10.07 -7.25 -0.35
C PRO A 165 10.76 -6.95 0.98
N ILE A 166 11.57 -5.88 1.02
CA ILE A 166 12.39 -5.55 2.20
C ILE A 166 11.56 -5.41 3.48
N CYS A 167 10.36 -4.83 3.38
CA CYS A 167 9.47 -4.65 4.53
C CYS A 167 9.00 -5.98 5.13
N VAL A 168 8.89 -7.02 4.30
CA VAL A 168 8.51 -8.38 4.77
C VAL A 168 9.68 -9.02 5.49
N GLU A 169 10.87 -8.97 4.89
CA GLU A 169 12.08 -9.57 5.48
C GLU A 169 12.49 -8.89 6.78
N SER A 170 12.30 -7.57 6.87
CA SER A 170 12.68 -6.79 8.06
C SER A 170 11.72 -6.94 9.24
N CYS A 171 10.53 -7.54 9.03
CA CYS A 171 9.54 -7.63 10.11
C CYS A 171 10.01 -8.59 11.22
N PRO A 172 10.31 -8.09 12.44
CA PRO A 172 10.85 -8.96 13.50
C PRO A 172 9.84 -9.97 14.03
N LEU A 173 8.55 -9.63 13.94
CA LEU A 173 7.47 -10.47 14.45
C LEU A 173 6.87 -11.40 13.38
N ARG A 174 7.42 -11.34 12.15
CA ARG A 174 6.91 -12.12 11.02
C ARG A 174 5.40 -11.93 10.82
N ALA A 175 4.96 -10.70 11.05
CA ALA A 175 3.57 -10.29 10.85
C ALA A 175 3.23 -10.04 9.37
N LEU A 176 4.24 -9.98 8.51
CA LEU A 176 4.07 -9.74 7.08
C LEU A 176 4.53 -10.95 6.27
N ASP A 177 3.80 -11.24 5.17
CA ASP A 177 4.26 -12.17 4.17
C ASP A 177 3.92 -11.63 2.78
N PHE A 178 4.46 -12.26 1.74
CA PHE A 178 4.31 -11.82 0.35
C PHE A 178 4.41 -13.04 -0.56
N GLY A 179 3.57 -13.09 -1.58
CA GLY A 179 3.58 -14.18 -2.54
C GLY A 179 2.42 -14.06 -3.52
N PRO A 180 2.22 -15.09 -4.36
CA PRO A 180 1.04 -15.14 -5.23
C PRO A 180 -0.23 -15.00 -4.39
N ILE A 181 -1.10 -14.07 -4.78
CA ILE A 181 -2.25 -13.72 -3.94
C ILE A 181 -3.20 -14.91 -3.72
N ASP A 182 -3.34 -15.77 -4.74
CA ASP A 182 -4.21 -16.94 -4.63
C ASP A 182 -3.69 -17.96 -3.60
N GLU A 183 -2.37 -18.09 -3.49
CA GLU A 183 -1.75 -18.94 -2.47
C GLU A 183 -1.96 -18.36 -1.07
N LEU A 184 -1.79 -17.05 -0.95
CA LEU A 184 -2.03 -16.36 0.32
C LEU A 184 -3.49 -16.48 0.76
N ARG A 185 -4.44 -16.36 -0.18
CA ARG A 185 -5.87 -16.53 0.10
C ARG A 185 -6.20 -17.95 0.54
N LYS A 186 -5.66 -18.95 -0.15
CA LYS A 186 -5.84 -20.37 0.22
C LYS A 186 -5.33 -20.66 1.62
N LYS A 187 -4.20 -20.05 2.00
CA LYS A 187 -3.53 -20.31 3.27
C LYS A 187 -4.15 -19.54 4.44
N HIS A 188 -4.60 -18.30 4.20
CA HIS A 188 -4.95 -17.36 5.28
C HIS A 188 -6.39 -16.82 5.21
N GLY A 189 -7.15 -17.22 4.18
CA GLY A 189 -8.51 -16.70 3.97
C GLY A 189 -8.52 -15.47 3.06
N GLU A 190 -9.71 -14.91 2.85
CA GLU A 190 -9.92 -13.88 1.84
C GLU A 190 -10.19 -12.47 2.43
N LEU A 191 -10.07 -12.31 3.75
CA LEU A 191 -10.35 -11.03 4.38
C LEU A 191 -9.36 -9.98 3.90
N ALA A 192 -9.86 -8.93 3.27
CA ALA A 192 -9.02 -7.89 2.65
C ALA A 192 -9.28 -6.49 3.23
N ALA A 193 -10.16 -6.37 4.23
CA ALA A 193 -10.46 -5.07 4.83
C ALA A 193 -10.98 -5.22 6.25
N VAL A 194 -10.44 -4.42 7.16
CA VAL A 194 -10.93 -4.19 8.52
C VAL A 194 -10.78 -2.69 8.79
N ALA A 195 -11.43 -2.14 9.80
CA ALA A 195 -11.26 -0.73 10.13
C ALA A 195 -9.77 -0.43 10.41
N PRO A 196 -9.22 0.71 10.02
CA PRO A 196 -9.86 1.85 9.34
C PRO A 196 -9.85 1.77 7.81
N LEU A 197 -9.52 0.62 7.23
CA LEU A 197 -9.38 0.50 5.78
C LEU A 197 -10.74 0.62 5.07
N PRO A 198 -10.75 1.13 3.84
CA PRO A 198 -11.97 1.21 3.03
C PRO A 198 -12.46 -0.19 2.62
N ARG A 199 -13.72 -0.25 2.19
CA ARG A 199 -14.32 -1.51 1.74
C ARG A 199 -13.56 -2.08 0.52
N ALA A 200 -13.25 -3.36 0.57
CA ALA A 200 -12.42 -4.02 -0.45
C ALA A 200 -13.02 -3.98 -1.86
N HIS A 201 -14.37 -3.91 -1.98
CA HIS A 201 -14.99 -3.94 -3.30
C HIS A 201 -14.67 -2.72 -4.17
N PHE A 202 -14.22 -1.60 -3.58
CA PHE A 202 -13.92 -0.38 -4.34
C PHE A 202 -12.75 -0.56 -5.32
N THR A 203 -11.72 -1.30 -4.91
CA THR A 203 -10.51 -1.46 -5.73
C THR A 203 -10.02 -2.89 -5.82
N LYS A 204 -10.68 -3.83 -5.15
CA LYS A 204 -10.28 -5.24 -5.09
C LYS A 204 -8.78 -5.36 -4.74
N PRO A 205 -8.38 -4.95 -3.53
CA PRO A 205 -6.95 -4.94 -3.15
C PRO A 205 -6.37 -6.35 -3.07
N ASN A 206 -5.13 -6.50 -3.49
CA ASN A 206 -4.42 -7.78 -3.41
C ASN A 206 -3.68 -7.88 -2.07
N ILE A 207 -4.48 -7.98 -1.03
CA ILE A 207 -4.04 -8.07 0.37
C ILE A 207 -4.88 -9.14 1.06
N VAL A 208 -4.28 -9.82 2.03
CA VAL A 208 -4.99 -10.73 2.94
C VAL A 208 -4.66 -10.30 4.36
N ILE A 209 -5.66 -10.16 5.19
CA ILE A 209 -5.51 -9.71 6.59
C ILE A 209 -5.98 -10.82 7.52
N LYS A 210 -5.10 -11.24 8.43
CA LYS A 210 -5.50 -12.03 9.59
C LYS A 210 -5.79 -11.02 10.71
N PRO A 211 -7.07 -10.92 11.13
CA PRO A 211 -7.45 -9.88 12.08
C PRO A 211 -6.90 -10.15 13.48
N ASN A 212 -6.67 -9.09 14.23
CA ASN A 212 -6.46 -9.10 15.67
C ASN A 212 -7.79 -9.44 16.37
N ALA A 213 -7.75 -9.95 17.60
CA ALA A 213 -8.96 -10.24 18.38
C ALA A 213 -9.84 -8.99 18.56
N ASN A 214 -9.22 -7.82 18.57
CA ASN A 214 -9.91 -6.54 18.72
C ASN A 214 -10.31 -5.89 17.40
N SER A 215 -10.02 -6.52 16.25
CA SER A 215 -10.29 -5.92 14.95
C SER A 215 -11.78 -5.64 14.76
N ARG A 216 -12.09 -4.47 14.21
CA ARG A 216 -13.45 -4.04 13.91
C ARG A 216 -13.72 -4.14 12.40
N PRO A 217 -14.97 -4.37 12.02
CA PRO A 217 -15.30 -4.40 10.60
C PRO A 217 -15.12 -3.02 9.95
N THR A 218 -14.86 -3.01 8.64
CA THR A 218 -14.76 -1.77 7.88
C THR A 218 -16.03 -0.92 8.06
N GLY A 219 -15.84 0.35 8.35
CA GLY A 219 -16.94 1.30 8.63
C GLY A 219 -17.30 1.39 10.09
N ASP A 220 -16.58 0.70 10.96
CA ASP A 220 -16.77 0.82 12.39
C ASP A 220 -16.56 2.27 12.85
N THR A 221 -17.42 2.73 13.78
CA THR A 221 -17.38 4.08 14.33
C THR A 221 -17.11 4.08 15.83
N THR A 222 -16.81 2.91 16.41
CA THR A 222 -16.49 2.80 17.85
C THR A 222 -15.03 3.11 18.15
N GLY A 223 -14.22 3.25 17.09
CA GLY A 223 -12.82 3.63 17.20
C GLY A 223 -12.45 4.73 16.21
N TYR A 224 -11.19 5.07 16.23
CA TYR A 224 -10.64 6.13 15.38
C TYR A 224 -9.20 5.80 15.00
N LEU A 225 -8.71 6.43 13.95
CA LEU A 225 -7.31 6.35 13.54
C LEU A 225 -6.49 7.19 14.53
N ALA A 226 -5.71 6.54 15.38
CA ALA A 226 -5.02 7.21 16.49
C ALA A 226 -3.78 7.99 16.03
N ASN A 227 -3.23 7.64 14.83
CA ASN A 227 -2.03 8.29 14.31
C ASN A 227 -2.22 8.92 12.92
N PRO A 228 -3.21 9.81 12.73
CA PRO A 228 -3.54 10.32 11.38
C PRO A 228 -2.42 11.16 10.73
N LYS A 229 -1.49 11.70 11.52
CA LYS A 229 -0.37 12.47 10.97
C LYS A 229 0.76 11.62 10.40
N GLU A 230 0.73 10.31 10.63
CA GLU A 230 1.79 9.38 10.21
C GLU A 230 1.41 8.54 9.00
N VAL A 231 0.14 8.57 8.56
CA VAL A 231 -0.39 7.68 7.53
C VAL A 231 -1.08 8.42 6.39
#